data_b780cea66cd91f1c0b3124b94945e927
#
_entry.id   b780cea66cd91f1c0b3124b94945e927
#
_cell.length_a   1.000
_cell.length_b   1.000
_cell.length_c   1.000
_cell.angle_alpha   90.00
_cell.angle_beta   90.00
_cell.angle_gamma   90.00
#
_symmetry.space_group_name_H-M   'P 1'
#
loop_
_entity.id
_entity.type
_entity.pdbx_description
1 polymer ?
#
loop_
_entity_poly.entity_id
_entity_poly.type
_entity_poly.pdbx_seq_one_letter_code
_entity_poly.pdbx_strand_id
1 'polypeptide(L)'
;MVSNAFWVNNAPSTFMRLMNHVLRDFIGKFVVVYFDDILIYSHNEHEHIDHIRQVLQVLRENKLFGNLEKCTFCKDKDIFLGYVVSKHGIEVDESKIEAIKNWPIPMNVSQVRSFNGLAGFYRRFVKDFSTIAVPLNGSEERRVGKEC
;
A
#
# COMPACT_ATOMS: atom_id res chain seq x y z
N MET A 1 12.62 -2.17 11.72
CA MET A 1 12.19 -0.75 11.81
C MET A 1 11.74 -0.26 10.45
N VAL A 2 10.81 0.64 10.45
CA VAL A 2 10.22 1.21 9.22
C VAL A 2 10.16 2.73 9.32
N SER A 3 10.29 3.39 8.20
CA SER A 3 10.05 4.83 8.04
C SER A 3 9.31 5.06 6.74
N ASN A 4 8.34 5.95 6.78
CA ASN A 4 7.58 6.34 5.61
C ASN A 4 7.77 7.84 5.36
N ALA A 5 8.03 8.21 4.12
CA ALA A 5 8.18 9.59 3.69
C ALA A 5 7.13 9.93 2.64
N PHE A 6 6.38 10.99 2.88
CA PHE A 6 5.31 11.46 2.02
C PHE A 6 5.75 12.70 1.23
N TRP A 7 5.46 12.74 -0.06
CA TRP A 7 5.86 13.80 -0.97
C TRP A 7 4.64 14.56 -1.50
N VAL A 8 4.79 15.85 -1.60
CA VAL A 8 3.79 16.70 -2.23
C VAL A 8 4.37 17.16 -3.57
N ASN A 9 4.00 16.53 -4.67
CA ASN A 9 3.88 17.22 -5.96
C ASN A 9 3.42 16.36 -7.15
N ASN A 10 2.64 16.99 -8.02
CA ASN A 10 2.41 16.86 -9.47
C ASN A 10 2.51 15.48 -10.17
N ALA A 11 1.43 15.13 -10.87
CA ALA A 11 1.29 14.03 -11.82
C ALA A 11 1.92 12.69 -11.36
N PRO A 12 1.12 11.79 -10.75
CA PRO A 12 1.60 10.58 -10.06
C PRO A 12 2.55 9.72 -10.88
N SER A 13 2.33 9.60 -12.18
CA SER A 13 3.14 8.75 -13.06
C SER A 13 4.55 9.30 -13.32
N THR A 14 4.71 10.61 -13.45
CA THR A 14 6.01 11.24 -13.69
C THR A 14 6.87 11.22 -12.42
N PHE A 15 6.24 11.48 -11.28
CA PHE A 15 6.91 11.41 -9.98
C PHE A 15 7.38 10.00 -9.65
N MET A 16 6.53 9.00 -9.86
CA MET A 16 6.88 7.60 -9.64
C MET A 16 8.04 7.14 -10.54
N ARG A 17 8.08 7.58 -11.79
CA ARG A 17 9.23 7.33 -12.70
C ARG A 17 10.51 7.96 -12.19
N LEU A 18 10.44 9.20 -11.73
CA LEU A 18 11.58 9.92 -11.17
C LEU A 18 12.10 9.21 -9.91
N MET A 19 11.21 8.85 -8.96
CA MET A 19 11.59 8.12 -7.76
C MET A 19 12.21 6.76 -8.07
N ASN A 20 11.65 6.02 -9.01
CA ASN A 20 12.20 4.74 -9.45
C ASN A 20 13.58 4.91 -10.10
N HIS A 21 13.86 6.02 -10.75
CA HIS A 21 15.17 6.31 -11.31
C HIS A 21 16.16 6.72 -10.21
N VAL A 22 15.78 7.64 -9.35
CA VAL A 22 16.63 8.22 -8.30
C VAL A 22 16.99 7.20 -7.21
N LEU A 23 16.01 6.38 -6.81
CA LEU A 23 16.17 5.39 -5.75
C LEU A 23 16.42 3.97 -6.26
N ARG A 24 16.71 3.82 -7.55
CA ARG A 24 16.89 2.53 -8.23
C ARG A 24 17.80 1.56 -7.48
N ASP A 25 18.90 2.04 -6.93
CA ASP A 25 19.90 1.20 -6.28
C ASP A 25 19.46 0.68 -4.90
N PHE A 26 18.40 1.25 -4.35
CA PHE A 26 17.84 0.91 -3.03
C PHE A 26 16.53 0.12 -3.12
N ILE A 27 15.80 0.28 -4.24
CA ILE A 27 14.51 -0.41 -4.45
C ILE A 27 14.74 -1.93 -4.47
N GLY A 28 13.91 -2.64 -3.68
CA GLY A 28 14.01 -4.09 -3.53
C GLY A 28 15.08 -4.56 -2.54
N LYS A 29 15.94 -3.67 -2.03
CA LYS A 29 16.90 -3.97 -0.96
C LYS A 29 16.35 -3.53 0.39
N PHE A 30 16.02 -2.26 0.53
CA PHE A 30 15.48 -1.67 1.76
C PHE A 30 14.51 -0.50 1.50
N VAL A 31 14.13 -0.27 0.23
CA VAL A 31 13.21 0.79 -0.18
C VAL A 31 12.09 0.21 -1.03
N VAL A 32 10.85 0.63 -0.76
CA VAL A 32 9.70 0.47 -1.64
C VAL A 32 9.16 1.85 -1.98
N VAL A 33 8.90 2.10 -3.25
CA VAL A 33 8.28 3.33 -3.75
C VAL A 33 6.92 2.99 -4.33
N TYR A 34 5.90 3.73 -3.92
CA TYR A 34 4.56 3.60 -4.46
C TYR A 34 3.84 4.94 -4.49
N PHE A 35 3.55 5.44 -5.68
CA PHE A 35 3.05 6.80 -5.90
C PHE A 35 3.91 7.84 -5.16
N ASP A 36 3.33 8.52 -4.18
CA ASP A 36 3.96 9.59 -3.40
C ASP A 36 4.61 9.09 -2.11
N ASP A 37 4.54 7.78 -1.82
CA ASP A 37 5.03 7.18 -0.59
C ASP A 37 6.34 6.43 -0.81
N ILE A 38 7.30 6.64 0.08
CA ILE A 38 8.55 5.91 0.15
C ILE A 38 8.63 5.19 1.49
N LEU A 39 8.62 3.87 1.47
CA LEU A 39 8.84 3.04 2.65
C LEU A 39 10.30 2.60 2.71
N ILE A 40 10.95 2.86 3.83
CA ILE A 40 12.30 2.38 4.16
C ILE A 40 12.16 1.33 5.26
N TYR A 41 12.73 0.14 5.06
CA TYR A 41 12.69 -0.95 6.02
C TYR A 41 14.09 -1.49 6.31
N SER A 42 14.31 -1.97 7.52
CA SER A 42 15.60 -2.46 7.98
C SER A 42 15.44 -3.47 9.10
N HIS A 43 16.41 -4.34 9.29
CA HIS A 43 16.38 -5.36 10.34
C HIS A 43 16.58 -4.81 11.74
N ASN A 44 17.43 -3.79 11.86
CA ASN A 44 17.77 -3.17 13.14
C ASN A 44 17.84 -1.64 13.03
N GLU A 45 17.94 -0.97 14.17
CA GLU A 45 17.92 0.49 14.24
C GLU A 45 19.18 1.11 13.61
N HIS A 46 20.33 0.51 13.82
CA HIS A 46 21.58 1.04 13.28
C HIS A 46 21.60 1.05 11.74
N GLU A 47 21.25 -0.08 11.15
CA GLU A 47 21.07 -0.16 9.70
C GLU A 47 19.99 0.80 9.20
N HIS A 48 18.93 0.98 10.00
CA HIS A 48 17.82 1.84 9.61
C HIS A 48 18.24 3.31 9.49
N ILE A 49 19.03 3.79 10.45
CA ILE A 49 19.59 5.15 10.41
C ILE A 49 20.49 5.34 9.19
N ASP A 50 21.31 4.34 8.86
CA ASP A 50 22.17 4.40 7.68
C ASP A 50 21.37 4.37 6.36
N HIS A 51 20.33 3.55 6.29
CA HIS A 51 19.44 3.51 5.14
C HIS A 51 18.70 4.83 4.93
N ILE A 52 18.16 5.41 6.00
CA ILE A 52 17.52 6.74 5.96
C ILE A 52 18.51 7.79 5.46
N ARG A 53 19.74 7.80 6.00
CA ARG A 53 20.77 8.75 5.59
C ARG A 53 21.08 8.65 4.10
N GLN A 54 21.27 7.44 3.58
CA GLN A 54 21.52 7.20 2.16
C GLN A 54 20.37 7.70 1.28
N VAL A 55 19.13 7.37 1.64
CA VAL A 55 17.95 7.83 0.89
C VAL A 55 17.86 9.36 0.92
N LEU A 56 17.96 9.98 2.09
CA LEU A 56 17.86 11.44 2.22
C LEU A 56 18.99 12.16 1.48
N GLN A 57 20.19 11.60 1.44
CA GLN A 57 21.31 12.16 0.70
C GLN A 57 21.02 12.16 -0.80
N VAL A 58 20.59 11.04 -1.36
CA VAL A 58 20.26 10.93 -2.79
C VAL A 58 19.12 11.86 -3.18
N LEU A 59 18.09 11.95 -2.34
CA LEU A 59 16.97 12.88 -2.56
C LEU A 59 17.44 14.33 -2.54
N ARG A 60 18.30 14.72 -1.60
CA ARG A 60 18.90 16.06 -1.51
C ARG A 60 19.73 16.40 -2.76
N GLU A 61 20.56 15.47 -3.23
CA GLU A 61 21.38 15.64 -4.44
C GLU A 61 20.54 15.88 -5.70
N ASN A 62 19.37 15.23 -5.74
CA ASN A 62 18.39 15.40 -6.82
C ASN A 62 17.38 16.54 -6.57
N LYS A 63 17.60 17.37 -5.53
CA LYS A 63 16.74 18.52 -5.15
C LYS A 63 15.28 18.14 -4.92
N LEU A 64 15.06 16.95 -4.35
CA LEU A 64 13.76 16.44 -3.99
C LEU A 64 13.51 16.68 -2.49
N PHE A 65 12.37 17.26 -2.17
CA PHE A 65 12.01 17.66 -0.82
C PHE A 65 10.74 16.96 -0.37
N GLY A 66 10.78 16.33 0.81
CA GLY A 66 9.64 15.70 1.43
C GLY A 66 8.91 16.61 2.40
N ASN A 67 7.66 16.30 2.66
CA ASN A 67 6.92 16.94 3.74
C ASN A 67 7.21 16.21 5.06
N LEU A 68 8.07 16.81 5.89
CA LEU A 68 8.50 16.23 7.16
C LEU A 68 7.36 15.99 8.15
N GLU A 69 6.31 16.82 8.11
CA GLU A 69 5.14 16.67 9.00
C GLU A 69 4.35 15.38 8.71
N LYS A 70 4.44 14.89 7.48
CA LYS A 70 3.80 13.63 7.05
C LYS A 70 4.73 12.43 7.12
N CYS A 71 6.02 12.65 7.39
CA CYS A 71 6.99 11.57 7.51
C CYS A 71 6.95 10.92 8.89
N THR A 72 7.07 9.62 8.91
CA THR A 72 7.26 8.84 10.13
C THR A 72 8.64 8.22 10.11
N PHE A 73 9.35 8.25 11.22
CA PHE A 73 10.72 7.74 11.31
C PHE A 73 10.88 6.75 12.46
N CYS A 74 11.70 5.73 12.24
CA CYS A 74 12.16 4.79 13.26
C CYS A 74 11.03 4.12 14.05
N LYS A 75 9.97 3.67 13.38
CA LYS A 75 8.88 2.93 14.02
C LYS A 75 9.10 1.42 13.90
N ASP A 76 8.61 0.68 14.90
CA ASP A 76 8.60 -0.79 14.85
C ASP A 76 7.55 -1.32 13.88
N LYS A 77 6.49 -0.55 13.69
CA LYS A 77 5.41 -0.82 12.73
C LYS A 77 4.86 0.49 12.17
N ASP A 78 4.48 0.47 10.90
CA ASP A 78 3.80 1.59 10.24
C ASP A 78 2.76 1.09 9.25
N ILE A 79 1.81 1.95 8.90
CA ILE A 79 0.78 1.64 7.89
C ILE A 79 1.30 2.10 6.54
N PHE A 80 1.39 1.17 5.60
CA PHE A 80 1.79 1.44 4.22
C PHE A 80 0.81 0.76 3.26
N LEU A 81 0.17 1.53 2.40
CA LEU A 81 -0.81 1.06 1.41
C LEU A 81 -1.97 0.24 2.03
N GLY A 82 -2.41 0.59 3.24
CA GLY A 82 -3.47 -0.14 3.93
C GLY A 82 -3.04 -1.46 4.59
N TYR A 83 -1.74 -1.72 4.62
CA TYR A 83 -1.14 -2.84 5.35
C TYR A 83 -0.30 -2.33 6.52
N VAL A 84 -0.28 -3.09 7.59
CA VAL A 84 0.66 -2.86 8.69
C VAL A 84 1.96 -3.57 8.36
N VAL A 85 3.03 -2.80 8.19
CA VAL A 85 4.38 -3.32 7.98
C VAL A 85 5.13 -3.31 9.30
N SER A 86 5.62 -4.45 9.73
CA SER A 86 6.33 -4.62 10.99
C SER A 86 7.51 -5.58 10.84
N LYS A 87 8.28 -5.78 11.92
CA LYS A 87 9.35 -6.79 11.99
C LYS A 87 8.85 -8.23 11.80
N HIS A 88 7.56 -8.46 12.01
CA HIS A 88 6.93 -9.78 11.84
C HIS A 88 6.41 -10.00 10.41
N GLY A 89 6.50 -9.00 9.55
CA GLY A 89 6.06 -9.04 8.17
C GLY A 89 4.95 -8.04 7.88
N ILE A 90 4.10 -8.41 6.92
CA ILE A 90 2.99 -7.58 6.46
C ILE A 90 1.69 -8.18 7.00
N GLU A 91 0.93 -7.36 7.71
CA GLU A 91 -0.36 -7.71 8.31
C GLU A 91 -1.47 -6.80 7.77
N VAL A 92 -2.71 -7.23 7.88
CA VAL A 92 -3.86 -6.39 7.55
C VAL A 92 -4.13 -5.43 8.70
N ASP A 93 -4.47 -4.19 8.39
CA ASP A 93 -4.93 -3.23 9.38
C ASP A 93 -6.28 -3.69 9.98
N GLU A 94 -6.33 -3.86 11.31
CA GLU A 94 -7.55 -4.29 12.03
C GLU A 94 -8.75 -3.40 11.75
N SER A 95 -8.55 -2.09 11.59
CA SER A 95 -9.62 -1.16 11.25
C SER A 95 -10.29 -1.51 9.91
N LYS A 96 -9.53 -2.07 8.97
CA LYS A 96 -10.04 -2.51 7.67
C LYS A 96 -10.76 -3.85 7.77
N ILE A 97 -10.29 -4.72 8.66
CA ILE A 97 -10.98 -5.99 8.96
C ILE A 97 -12.33 -5.67 9.60
N GLU A 98 -12.39 -4.76 10.55
CA GLU A 98 -13.64 -4.32 11.16
C GLU A 98 -14.58 -3.67 10.14
N ALA A 99 -14.07 -2.82 9.26
CA ALA A 99 -14.86 -2.21 8.20
C ALA A 99 -15.49 -3.26 7.28
N ILE A 100 -14.78 -4.35 6.96
CA ILE A 100 -15.30 -5.46 6.16
C ILE A 100 -16.35 -6.25 6.94
N LYS A 101 -16.09 -6.57 8.22
CA LYS A 101 -17.03 -7.30 9.08
C LYS A 101 -18.34 -6.55 9.31
N ASN A 102 -18.25 -5.23 9.47
CA ASN A 102 -19.40 -4.36 9.73
C ASN A 102 -20.01 -3.78 8.44
N TRP A 103 -19.58 -4.26 7.27
CA TRP A 103 -20.13 -3.79 6.01
C TRP A 103 -21.62 -4.13 5.92
N PRO A 104 -22.47 -3.16 5.61
CA PRO A 104 -23.90 -3.41 5.49
C PRO A 104 -24.16 -4.38 4.32
N ILE A 105 -25.23 -5.16 4.44
CA ILE A 105 -25.65 -6.09 3.37
C ILE A 105 -25.88 -5.28 2.09
N PRO A 106 -25.18 -5.61 0.99
CA PRO A 106 -25.32 -4.87 -0.26
C PRO A 106 -26.73 -4.96 -0.82
N MET A 107 -27.35 -3.81 -1.07
CA MET A 107 -28.70 -3.70 -1.62
C MET A 107 -28.71 -3.51 -3.15
N ASN A 108 -27.58 -3.22 -3.75
CA ASN A 108 -27.45 -3.01 -5.20
C ASN A 108 -26.07 -3.43 -5.70
N VAL A 109 -25.97 -3.55 -7.05
CA VAL A 109 -24.75 -4.02 -7.73
C VAL A 109 -23.53 -3.13 -7.45
N SER A 110 -23.73 -1.81 -7.33
CA SER A 110 -22.64 -0.88 -7.04
C SER A 110 -22.03 -1.16 -5.66
N GLN A 111 -22.88 -1.43 -4.66
CA GLN A 111 -22.41 -1.77 -3.31
C GLN A 111 -21.71 -3.14 -3.27
N VAL A 112 -22.18 -4.12 -4.05
CA VAL A 112 -21.50 -5.41 -4.22
C VAL A 112 -20.12 -5.22 -4.82
N ARG A 113 -19.99 -4.38 -5.86
CA ARG A 113 -18.69 -4.07 -6.48
C ARG A 113 -17.74 -3.38 -5.50
N SER A 114 -18.23 -2.42 -4.74
CA SER A 114 -17.44 -1.72 -3.73
C SER A 114 -16.94 -2.66 -2.65
N PHE A 115 -17.81 -3.54 -2.15
CA PHE A 115 -17.44 -4.57 -1.17
C PHE A 115 -16.41 -5.54 -1.75
N ASN A 116 -16.65 -6.06 -2.96
CA ASN A 116 -15.74 -6.99 -3.63
C ASN A 116 -14.38 -6.36 -3.93
N GLY A 117 -14.34 -5.08 -4.30
CA GLY A 117 -13.10 -4.32 -4.48
C GLY A 117 -12.29 -4.22 -3.18
N LEU A 118 -12.94 -3.86 -2.08
CA LEU A 118 -12.28 -3.77 -0.78
C LEU A 118 -11.81 -5.15 -0.28
N ALA A 119 -12.68 -6.15 -0.31
CA ALA A 119 -12.35 -7.51 0.11
C ALA A 119 -11.26 -8.12 -0.78
N GLY A 120 -11.33 -7.88 -2.09
CA GLY A 120 -10.35 -8.35 -3.06
C GLY A 120 -8.95 -7.79 -2.86
N PHE A 121 -8.82 -6.58 -2.34
CA PHE A 121 -7.54 -5.98 -1.98
C PHE A 121 -6.80 -6.81 -0.91
N TYR A 122 -7.53 -7.39 0.03
CA TYR A 122 -7.00 -8.22 1.11
C TYR A 122 -7.04 -9.73 0.84
N ARG A 123 -7.35 -10.15 -0.40
CA ARG A 123 -7.54 -11.57 -0.77
C ARG A 123 -6.39 -12.51 -0.37
N ARG A 124 -5.14 -11.99 -0.35
CA ARG A 124 -3.97 -12.81 0.02
C ARG A 124 -3.95 -13.25 1.49
N PHE A 125 -4.74 -12.57 2.35
CA PHE A 125 -4.86 -12.89 3.78
C PHE A 125 -6.11 -13.71 4.10
N VAL A 126 -6.97 -13.96 3.11
CA VAL A 126 -8.20 -14.72 3.27
C VAL A 126 -8.03 -16.09 2.60
N LYS A 127 -8.06 -17.13 3.43
CA LYS A 127 -7.99 -18.50 2.91
C LYS A 127 -9.20 -18.78 2.01
N ASP A 128 -8.94 -19.41 0.87
CA ASP A 128 -9.98 -19.79 -0.10
C ASP A 128 -10.85 -18.65 -0.62
N PHE A 129 -10.30 -17.41 -0.63
CA PHE A 129 -11.02 -16.20 -1.06
C PHE A 129 -11.73 -16.39 -2.40
N SER A 130 -11.07 -16.99 -3.37
CA SER A 130 -11.65 -17.21 -4.71
C SER A 130 -12.94 -18.02 -4.65
N THR A 131 -12.99 -19.08 -3.84
CA THR A 131 -14.19 -19.89 -3.65
C THR A 131 -15.31 -19.14 -2.96
N ILE A 132 -14.96 -18.33 -1.94
CA ILE A 132 -15.91 -17.50 -1.21
C ILE A 132 -16.49 -16.39 -2.10
N ALA A 133 -15.68 -15.84 -3.00
CA ALA A 133 -16.08 -14.73 -3.89
C ALA A 133 -16.86 -15.17 -5.15
N VAL A 134 -16.87 -16.47 -5.50
CA VAL A 134 -17.59 -16.99 -6.67
C VAL A 134 -19.04 -16.53 -6.77
N PRO A 135 -19.87 -16.58 -5.69
CA PRO A 135 -21.26 -16.14 -5.79
C PRO A 135 -21.41 -14.63 -6.10
N LEU A 136 -20.42 -13.83 -5.69
CA LEU A 136 -20.42 -12.37 -5.94
C LEU A 136 -20.03 -12.05 -7.38
N ASN A 137 -19.11 -12.81 -7.97
CA ASN A 137 -18.65 -12.64 -9.34
C ASN A 137 -19.68 -13.18 -10.37
N GLY A 138 -20.35 -14.29 -10.07
CA GLY A 138 -21.33 -14.90 -10.96
C GLY A 138 -22.62 -14.06 -11.15
N SER A 139 -22.88 -13.08 -10.32
CA SER A 139 -24.00 -12.15 -10.48
C SER A 139 -23.75 -11.09 -11.58
N GLU A 140 -22.49 -10.82 -11.95
CA GLU A 140 -22.12 -9.89 -13.01
C GLU A 140 -22.24 -10.52 -14.39
N GLU A 141 -21.82 -11.77 -14.58
CA GLU A 141 -21.88 -12.45 -15.88
C GLU A 141 -23.31 -12.72 -16.36
N ARG A 142 -24.26 -12.94 -15.44
CA ARG A 142 -25.66 -13.19 -15.80
C ARG A 142 -26.41 -11.96 -16.34
N ARG A 143 -25.92 -10.74 -16.11
CA ARG A 143 -26.53 -9.51 -16.63
C ARG A 143 -26.06 -9.14 -18.04
N VAL A 144 -24.80 -9.45 -18.36
CA VAL A 144 -24.24 -9.15 -19.70
C VAL A 144 -24.82 -10.06 -20.77
N GLY A 145 -25.32 -11.26 -20.42
CA GLY A 145 -25.93 -12.21 -21.36
C GLY A 145 -27.42 -11.99 -21.63
N LYS A 146 -28.08 -10.96 -21.07
CA LYS A 146 -29.51 -10.68 -21.29
C LYS A 146 -29.82 -9.43 -22.11
N GLU A 147 -28.81 -8.74 -22.60
CA GLU A 147 -28.96 -7.59 -23.54
C GLU A 147 -28.45 -7.91 -24.95
N CYS A 148 -28.63 -9.13 -25.37
CA CYS A 148 -28.53 -9.51 -26.79
C CYS A 148 -29.87 -10.05 -27.26
#